data_286124239e9bcfe9341d5691bc4f0812
#
_entry.id   286124239e9bcfe9341d5691bc4f0812
#
_cell.length_a   1.000
_cell.length_b   1.000
_cell.length_c   1.000
_cell.angle_alpha   90.00
_cell.angle_beta   90.00
_cell.angle_gamma   90.00
#
_symmetry.space_group_name_H-M   'P 1'
#
loop_
_entity.id
_entity.type
_entity.pdbx_description
1 polymer ?
#
loop_
_entity_poly.entity_id
_entity_poly.type
_entity_poly.pdbx_seq_one_letter_code
_entity_poly.pdbx_strand_id
1 'polypeptide(L)'
;MSARLGAVVATGTSIWLDDLSRERLMEAPNATSLSFLIKNEFVTGVTTNPIIFSQAISKSDLYANEIADLAVSGLDIESIITKLTTDDVRNACDLLTDTFHKSNGIDGRVSIEVDPRLARDTENTIAQGKSLWNLVNRPNLLIKVPATVEGLPAITALIADGISVNVTIIFSVERYKAVLNAFMEGLELRLSNGKPITEIHSVASFFISRVDSEVDNQLKSQSSPIATALLGKAAIANARLAYKEFLNVKASDRWKTLKNNGAHIQRPLWASTGVKDKTYEDTRYVTELTGPDTVNTMPQGTLDAVKDHGVTRGDALTSGFESAEKDLEALNATGISMEEVAVKLEREGIDKFVAPWIELIESVKKVASL
;
A
#
# COMPACT_ATOMS: atom_id res chain seq x y z
N MET A 1 -17.36 1.59 18.55
CA MET A 1 -16.27 0.86 17.88
C MET A 1 -16.66 -0.58 17.65
N SER A 2 -16.39 -1.14 16.47
CA SER A 2 -16.70 -2.52 16.14
C SER A 2 -15.80 -3.50 16.91
N ALA A 3 -16.38 -4.50 17.59
CA ALA A 3 -15.62 -5.54 18.29
C ALA A 3 -14.78 -6.39 17.31
N ARG A 4 -15.26 -6.61 16.09
CA ARG A 4 -14.56 -7.41 15.07
C ARG A 4 -13.34 -6.69 14.51
N LEU A 5 -13.46 -5.39 14.20
CA LEU A 5 -12.29 -4.57 13.82
C LEU A 5 -11.31 -4.46 15.00
N GLY A 6 -11.80 -4.31 16.23
CA GLY A 6 -10.97 -4.36 17.44
C GLY A 6 -10.19 -5.66 17.60
N ALA A 7 -10.78 -6.80 17.20
CA ALA A 7 -10.11 -8.10 17.21
C ALA A 7 -8.94 -8.16 16.19
N VAL A 8 -9.08 -7.53 15.01
CA VAL A 8 -7.98 -7.38 14.05
C VAL A 8 -6.84 -6.56 14.65
N VAL A 9 -7.16 -5.40 15.22
CA VAL A 9 -6.15 -4.51 15.84
C VAL A 9 -5.45 -5.18 17.02
N ALA A 10 -6.16 -5.99 17.81
CA ALA A 10 -5.60 -6.72 18.94
C ALA A 10 -4.51 -7.73 18.54
N THR A 11 -4.45 -8.15 17.27
CA THR A 11 -3.35 -9.00 16.76
C THR A 11 -2.07 -8.24 16.47
N GLY A 12 -2.09 -6.91 16.50
CA GLY A 12 -0.99 -6.04 16.09
C GLY A 12 -1.05 -5.61 14.61
N THR A 13 -2.19 -5.85 13.93
CA THR A 13 -2.43 -5.39 12.55
C THR A 13 -3.09 -4.02 12.58
N SER A 14 -2.45 -3.01 11.98
CA SER A 14 -3.05 -1.69 11.76
C SER A 14 -4.05 -1.73 10.60
N ILE A 15 -5.19 -1.06 10.76
CA ILE A 15 -6.21 -0.93 9.71
C ILE A 15 -6.03 0.40 9.00
N TRP A 16 -5.73 0.38 7.70
CA TRP A 16 -5.68 1.56 6.86
C TRP A 16 -6.80 1.52 5.81
N LEU A 17 -7.24 2.70 5.37
CA LEU A 17 -8.22 2.83 4.31
C LEU A 17 -7.53 2.99 2.95
N ASP A 18 -7.92 2.19 1.96
CA ASP A 18 -7.46 2.33 0.56
C ASP A 18 -8.46 3.16 -0.24
N ASP A 19 -8.61 4.42 0.15
CA ASP A 19 -9.51 5.40 -0.46
C ASP A 19 -9.23 6.81 0.06
N LEU A 20 -9.38 7.81 -0.80
CA LEU A 20 -9.35 9.23 -0.46
C LEU A 20 -10.11 10.06 -1.50
N SER A 21 -10.95 10.97 -1.03
CA SER A 21 -11.66 11.95 -1.83
C SER A 21 -12.08 13.15 -0.97
N ARG A 22 -12.50 14.25 -1.57
CA ARG A 22 -13.01 15.39 -0.83
C ARG A 22 -14.25 15.08 -0.01
N GLU A 23 -15.12 14.19 -0.51
CA GLU A 23 -16.27 13.72 0.25
C GLU A 23 -15.86 13.04 1.56
N ARG A 24 -14.73 12.31 1.54
CA ARG A 24 -14.19 11.67 2.74
C ARG A 24 -13.55 12.65 3.72
N LEU A 25 -13.06 13.77 3.21
CA LEU A 25 -12.41 14.82 4.02
C LEU A 25 -13.42 15.80 4.63
N MET A 26 -14.66 15.80 4.17
CA MET A 26 -15.69 16.69 4.70
C MET A 26 -16.02 16.33 6.15
N GLU A 27 -16.23 17.36 6.99
CA GLU A 27 -16.63 17.23 8.40
C GLU A 27 -18.07 16.71 8.61
N ALA A 28 -18.79 16.41 7.53
CA ALA A 28 -20.14 15.89 7.64
C ALA A 28 -20.13 14.58 8.45
N PRO A 29 -21.10 14.38 9.38
CA PRO A 29 -21.15 13.18 10.23
C PRO A 29 -21.71 11.98 9.45
N ASN A 30 -21.12 11.64 8.32
CA ASN A 30 -21.46 10.44 7.59
C ASN A 30 -20.50 9.30 7.96
N ALA A 31 -21.01 8.06 7.95
CA ALA A 31 -20.28 6.87 8.35
C ALA A 31 -19.06 6.55 7.45
N THR A 32 -18.87 7.29 6.36
CA THR A 32 -17.77 7.10 5.41
C THR A 32 -16.74 8.23 5.44
N SER A 33 -16.96 9.30 6.24
CA SER A 33 -15.96 10.35 6.39
C SER A 33 -14.71 9.82 7.11
N LEU A 34 -13.54 10.29 6.70
CA LEU A 34 -12.28 9.84 7.30
C LEU A 34 -12.24 10.12 8.81
N SER A 35 -12.74 11.26 9.24
CA SER A 35 -12.83 11.63 10.67
C SER A 35 -13.72 10.65 11.47
N PHE A 36 -14.83 10.18 10.89
CA PHE A 36 -15.67 9.15 11.53
C PHE A 36 -14.94 7.81 11.61
N LEU A 37 -14.29 7.38 10.54
CA LEU A 37 -13.58 6.09 10.48
C LEU A 37 -12.40 6.06 11.46
N ILE A 38 -11.64 7.14 11.58
CA ILE A 38 -10.57 7.29 12.58
C ILE A 38 -11.13 7.14 14.00
N LYS A 39 -12.22 7.84 14.29
CA LYS A 39 -12.80 7.88 15.65
C LYS A 39 -13.51 6.59 16.05
N ASN A 40 -14.18 5.91 15.10
CA ASN A 40 -15.15 4.87 15.42
C ASN A 40 -14.79 3.48 14.87
N GLU A 41 -13.91 3.39 13.83
CA GLU A 41 -13.67 2.14 13.09
C GLU A 41 -12.19 1.74 13.05
N PHE A 42 -11.38 2.24 13.96
CA PHE A 42 -9.96 1.91 14.10
C PHE A 42 -9.09 2.20 12.86
N VAL A 43 -9.54 3.05 11.94
CA VAL A 43 -8.71 3.45 10.80
C VAL A 43 -7.58 4.34 11.28
N THR A 44 -6.35 3.92 11.02
CA THR A 44 -5.14 4.57 11.51
C THR A 44 -4.20 5.04 10.39
N GLY A 45 -4.63 4.95 9.12
CA GLY A 45 -3.86 5.43 7.99
C GLY A 45 -4.66 5.37 6.70
N VAL A 46 -4.08 5.92 5.63
CA VAL A 46 -4.69 6.00 4.30
C VAL A 46 -3.66 5.68 3.23
N THR A 47 -4.06 4.84 2.27
CA THR A 47 -3.32 4.67 1.02
C THR A 47 -4.10 5.25 -0.14
N THR A 48 -3.38 5.86 -1.08
CA THR A 48 -3.91 6.32 -2.36
C THR A 48 -3.18 5.68 -3.53
N ASN A 49 -3.77 5.77 -4.69
CA ASN A 49 -3.19 5.33 -5.96
C ASN A 49 -3.86 6.07 -7.13
N PRO A 50 -3.35 5.97 -8.37
CA PRO A 50 -3.92 6.65 -9.52
C PRO A 50 -5.40 6.35 -9.77
N ILE A 51 -5.87 5.13 -9.48
CA ILE A 51 -7.28 4.74 -9.66
C ILE A 51 -8.17 5.52 -8.69
N ILE A 52 -7.76 5.63 -7.43
CA ILE A 52 -8.49 6.35 -6.38
C ILE A 52 -8.65 7.82 -6.79
N PHE A 53 -7.57 8.49 -7.17
CA PHE A 53 -7.64 9.90 -7.58
C PHE A 53 -8.41 10.11 -8.90
N SER A 54 -8.25 9.21 -9.88
CA SER A 54 -9.04 9.26 -11.09
C SER A 54 -10.53 9.18 -10.78
N GLN A 55 -10.94 8.26 -9.91
CA GLN A 55 -12.34 8.14 -9.50
C GLN A 55 -12.84 9.33 -8.69
N ALA A 56 -12.05 9.81 -7.75
CA ALA A 56 -12.42 10.95 -6.89
C ALA A 56 -12.61 12.23 -7.71
N ILE A 57 -11.64 12.59 -8.53
CA ILE A 57 -11.62 13.87 -9.26
C ILE A 57 -12.58 13.85 -10.45
N SER A 58 -12.66 12.72 -11.19
CA SER A 58 -13.49 12.64 -12.40
C SER A 58 -14.99 12.47 -12.14
N LYS A 59 -15.38 12.03 -10.93
CA LYS A 59 -16.77 11.73 -10.60
C LYS A 59 -17.42 12.70 -9.62
N SER A 60 -16.67 13.70 -9.14
CA SER A 60 -17.16 14.63 -8.13
C SER A 60 -17.10 16.08 -8.59
N ASP A 61 -18.20 16.79 -8.43
CA ASP A 61 -18.28 18.21 -8.72
C ASP A 61 -17.47 19.07 -7.73
N LEU A 62 -16.99 18.49 -6.62
CA LEU A 62 -16.22 19.20 -5.59
C LEU A 62 -14.86 19.71 -6.08
N TYR A 63 -14.37 19.21 -7.20
CA TYR A 63 -13.11 19.65 -7.80
C TYR A 63 -13.28 20.64 -8.94
N ALA A 64 -14.48 20.73 -9.55
CA ALA A 64 -14.70 21.43 -10.81
C ALA A 64 -14.32 22.93 -10.75
N ASN A 65 -14.79 23.64 -9.72
CA ASN A 65 -14.51 25.07 -9.56
C ASN A 65 -13.00 25.33 -9.39
N GLU A 66 -12.32 24.54 -8.56
CA GLU A 66 -10.89 24.73 -8.33
C GLU A 66 -10.06 24.39 -9.58
N ILE A 67 -10.44 23.36 -10.35
CA ILE A 67 -9.80 23.06 -11.63
C ILE A 67 -9.91 24.26 -12.58
N ALA A 68 -11.12 24.86 -12.69
CA ALA A 68 -11.34 26.02 -13.54
C ALA A 68 -10.51 27.24 -13.08
N ASP A 69 -10.50 27.53 -11.78
CA ASP A 69 -9.73 28.66 -11.21
C ASP A 69 -8.22 28.48 -11.43
N LEU A 70 -7.70 27.27 -11.23
CA LEU A 70 -6.29 26.96 -11.45
C LEU A 70 -5.90 27.03 -12.93
N ALA A 71 -6.79 26.60 -13.84
CA ALA A 71 -6.57 26.72 -15.27
C ALA A 71 -6.54 28.21 -15.71
N VAL A 72 -7.46 29.04 -15.21
CA VAL A 72 -7.48 30.48 -15.45
C VAL A 72 -6.20 31.15 -14.92
N SER A 73 -5.64 30.65 -13.82
CA SER A 73 -4.36 31.15 -13.28
C SER A 73 -3.12 30.74 -14.10
N GLY A 74 -3.30 29.94 -15.14
CA GLY A 74 -2.25 29.54 -16.08
C GLY A 74 -1.47 28.29 -15.69
N LEU A 75 -1.96 27.48 -14.72
CA LEU A 75 -1.34 26.19 -14.42
C LEU A 75 -1.62 25.18 -15.54
N ASP A 76 -0.62 24.37 -15.87
CA ASP A 76 -0.81 23.21 -16.75
C ASP A 76 -1.57 22.09 -16.04
N ILE A 77 -2.10 21.15 -16.82
CA ILE A 77 -2.99 20.08 -16.33
C ILE A 77 -2.30 19.19 -15.28
N GLU A 78 -1.03 18.83 -15.46
CA GLU A 78 -0.32 17.98 -14.51
C GLU A 78 -0.04 18.71 -13.19
N SER A 79 0.25 19.99 -13.26
CA SER A 79 0.37 20.88 -12.09
C SER A 79 -0.94 21.03 -11.33
N ILE A 80 -2.08 21.13 -12.04
CA ILE A 80 -3.42 21.13 -11.43
C ILE A 80 -3.65 19.82 -10.69
N ILE A 81 -3.45 18.66 -11.33
CA ILE A 81 -3.61 17.35 -10.70
C ILE A 81 -2.71 17.23 -9.47
N THR A 82 -1.44 17.59 -9.59
CA THR A 82 -0.49 17.56 -8.48
C THR A 82 -0.97 18.40 -7.30
N LYS A 83 -1.47 19.59 -7.57
CA LYS A 83 -2.00 20.47 -6.51
C LYS A 83 -3.21 19.85 -5.82
N LEU A 84 -4.21 19.39 -6.58
CA LEU A 84 -5.43 18.79 -6.03
C LEU A 84 -5.11 17.57 -5.14
N THR A 85 -4.26 16.67 -5.65
CA THR A 85 -3.91 15.43 -4.94
C THR A 85 -3.04 15.69 -3.71
N THR A 86 -2.10 16.63 -3.78
CA THR A 86 -1.26 17.00 -2.63
C THR A 86 -2.04 17.73 -1.55
N ASP A 87 -3.04 18.56 -1.91
CA ASP A 87 -3.89 19.24 -0.96
C ASP A 87 -4.83 18.24 -0.24
N ASP A 88 -5.45 17.33 -0.96
CA ASP A 88 -6.26 16.25 -0.35
C ASP A 88 -5.44 15.37 0.59
N VAL A 89 -4.23 14.98 0.18
CA VAL A 89 -3.31 14.20 1.03
C VAL A 89 -2.87 14.99 2.26
N ARG A 90 -2.60 16.29 2.13
CA ARG A 90 -2.26 17.17 3.25
C ARG A 90 -3.40 17.22 4.26
N ASN A 91 -4.63 17.41 3.78
CA ASN A 91 -5.82 17.44 4.63
C ASN A 91 -6.04 16.10 5.34
N ALA A 92 -5.81 14.96 4.66
CA ALA A 92 -5.86 13.65 5.30
C ALA A 92 -4.75 13.48 6.36
N CYS A 93 -3.53 13.96 6.09
CA CYS A 93 -2.44 13.99 7.07
C CYS A 93 -2.83 14.78 8.32
N ASP A 94 -3.48 15.93 8.15
CA ASP A 94 -3.91 16.79 9.25
C ASP A 94 -4.97 16.10 10.11
N LEU A 95 -5.95 15.40 9.51
CA LEU A 95 -6.94 14.60 10.23
C LEU A 95 -6.30 13.43 11.03
N LEU A 96 -5.19 12.90 10.58
CA LEU A 96 -4.48 11.77 11.22
C LEU A 96 -3.37 12.19 12.19
N THR A 97 -3.15 13.50 12.39
CA THR A 97 -2.05 14.02 13.24
C THR A 97 -2.09 13.48 14.67
N ASP A 98 -3.26 13.41 15.29
CA ASP A 98 -3.41 12.86 16.64
C ASP A 98 -3.03 11.37 16.71
N THR A 99 -3.42 10.59 15.73
CA THR A 99 -3.07 9.18 15.61
C THR A 99 -1.56 9.01 15.43
N PHE A 100 -0.95 9.85 14.60
CA PHE A 100 0.50 9.88 14.38
C PHE A 100 1.26 10.13 15.68
N HIS A 101 0.91 11.14 16.44
CA HIS A 101 1.57 11.44 17.70
C HIS A 101 1.35 10.35 18.76
N LYS A 102 0.15 9.84 18.91
CA LYS A 102 -0.19 8.78 19.86
C LYS A 102 0.53 7.46 19.58
N SER A 103 0.83 7.18 18.32
CA SER A 103 1.55 5.98 17.89
C SER A 103 3.07 6.15 17.77
N ASN A 104 3.62 7.29 18.19
CA ASN A 104 5.03 7.64 17.98
C ASN A 104 5.45 7.51 16.50
N GLY A 105 4.58 7.95 15.58
CA GLY A 105 4.84 7.95 14.15
C GLY A 105 4.67 6.60 13.45
N ILE A 106 4.30 5.53 14.14
CA ILE A 106 4.09 4.21 13.55
C ILE A 106 2.86 4.20 12.65
N ASP A 107 1.77 4.79 13.10
CA ASP A 107 0.50 4.97 12.37
C ASP A 107 0.17 6.46 12.19
N GLY A 108 -1.03 6.78 11.77
CA GLY A 108 -1.44 8.14 11.42
C GLY A 108 -0.88 8.59 10.07
N ARG A 109 -0.59 7.64 9.18
CA ARG A 109 0.14 7.89 7.94
C ARG A 109 -0.76 7.95 6.71
N VAL A 110 -0.37 8.79 5.77
CA VAL A 110 -1.03 8.91 4.46
C VAL A 110 0.00 8.74 3.35
N SER A 111 -0.34 7.95 2.32
CA SER A 111 0.56 7.73 1.18
C SER A 111 0.08 8.48 -0.05
N ILE A 112 1.02 9.11 -0.79
CA ILE A 112 0.83 9.62 -2.15
C ILE A 112 1.79 8.93 -3.09
N GLU A 113 1.32 8.47 -4.24
CA GLU A 113 2.12 7.74 -5.22
C GLU A 113 2.75 8.69 -6.24
N VAL A 114 4.00 8.43 -6.63
CA VAL A 114 4.63 9.05 -7.79
C VAL A 114 3.86 8.71 -9.07
N ASP A 115 4.04 9.49 -10.11
CA ASP A 115 3.44 9.24 -11.42
C ASP A 115 3.77 7.80 -11.89
N PRO A 116 2.78 6.97 -12.18
CA PRO A 116 3.02 5.57 -12.56
C PRO A 116 3.80 5.42 -13.87
N ARG A 117 3.85 6.46 -14.71
CA ARG A 117 4.67 6.49 -15.94
C ARG A 117 6.17 6.47 -15.63
N LEU A 118 6.56 6.86 -14.42
CA LEU A 118 7.95 6.88 -13.94
C LEU A 118 8.41 5.56 -13.31
N ALA A 119 7.57 4.54 -13.29
CA ALA A 119 7.84 3.27 -12.60
C ALA A 119 9.16 2.59 -13.03
N ARG A 120 9.69 2.91 -14.22
CA ARG A 120 10.96 2.41 -14.76
C ARG A 120 12.02 3.50 -14.95
N ASP A 121 11.87 4.63 -14.29
CA ASP A 121 12.77 5.77 -14.36
C ASP A 121 13.21 6.19 -12.96
N THR A 122 14.39 5.74 -12.56
CA THR A 122 14.94 5.97 -11.22
C THR A 122 15.10 7.45 -10.91
N GLU A 123 15.68 8.22 -11.83
CA GLU A 123 16.05 9.64 -11.59
C GLU A 123 14.78 10.50 -11.44
N ASN A 124 13.83 10.35 -12.35
CA ASN A 124 12.58 11.11 -12.30
C ASN A 124 11.69 10.66 -11.13
N THR A 125 11.70 9.37 -10.74
CA THR A 125 11.04 8.88 -9.52
C THR A 125 11.60 9.57 -8.27
N ILE A 126 12.94 9.70 -8.14
CA ILE A 126 13.56 10.40 -7.02
C ILE A 126 13.18 11.89 -7.03
N ALA A 127 13.26 12.55 -8.18
CA ALA A 127 12.95 13.96 -8.31
C ALA A 127 11.50 14.26 -7.93
N GLN A 128 10.54 13.47 -8.45
CA GLN A 128 9.12 13.64 -8.14
C GLN A 128 8.81 13.28 -6.69
N GLY A 129 9.40 12.20 -6.15
CA GLY A 129 9.22 11.84 -4.75
C GLY A 129 9.63 12.98 -3.80
N LYS A 130 10.76 13.64 -4.05
CA LYS A 130 11.19 14.84 -3.31
C LYS A 130 10.23 16.02 -3.49
N SER A 131 9.74 16.23 -4.70
CA SER A 131 8.77 17.30 -4.99
C SER A 131 7.48 17.09 -4.21
N LEU A 132 6.88 15.90 -4.26
CA LEU A 132 5.66 15.56 -3.53
C LEU A 132 5.84 15.67 -2.01
N TRP A 133 6.98 15.21 -1.48
CA TRP A 133 7.32 15.36 -0.06
C TRP A 133 7.30 16.81 0.39
N ASN A 134 7.93 17.69 -0.38
CA ASN A 134 7.98 19.12 -0.09
C ASN A 134 6.62 19.81 -0.27
N LEU A 135 5.85 19.42 -1.29
CA LEU A 135 4.53 20.00 -1.57
C LEU A 135 3.52 19.65 -0.47
N VAL A 136 3.46 18.40 -0.04
CA VAL A 136 2.55 18.00 1.06
C VAL A 136 3.04 18.56 2.38
N ASN A 137 4.34 18.52 2.66
CA ASN A 137 4.99 19.09 3.85
C ASN A 137 4.32 18.66 5.17
N ARG A 138 4.20 17.35 5.37
CA ARG A 138 3.68 16.75 6.62
C ARG A 138 4.54 15.57 7.06
N PRO A 139 4.86 15.46 8.37
CA PRO A 139 5.77 14.42 8.88
C PRO A 139 5.19 13.01 8.78
N ASN A 140 3.88 12.89 8.68
CA ASN A 140 3.16 11.62 8.56
C ASN A 140 2.88 11.20 7.11
N LEU A 141 3.47 11.87 6.13
CA LEU A 141 3.43 11.47 4.74
C LEU A 141 4.31 10.22 4.49
N LEU A 142 3.91 9.41 3.52
CA LEU A 142 4.73 8.38 2.87
C LEU A 142 4.70 8.60 1.36
N ILE A 143 5.86 8.71 0.74
CA ILE A 143 5.94 8.71 -0.73
C ILE A 143 5.82 7.27 -1.22
N LYS A 144 4.83 6.99 -2.07
CA LYS A 144 4.59 5.66 -2.60
C LYS A 144 5.37 5.44 -3.89
N VAL A 145 6.21 4.39 -3.91
CA VAL A 145 7.17 4.11 -5.00
C VAL A 145 7.02 2.67 -5.45
N PRO A 146 6.88 2.40 -6.77
CA PRO A 146 6.84 1.05 -7.31
C PRO A 146 8.11 0.23 -7.01
N ALA A 147 7.96 -1.04 -6.65
CA ALA A 147 9.05 -1.98 -6.38
C ALA A 147 9.65 -2.58 -7.67
N THR A 148 9.76 -1.81 -8.75
CA THR A 148 10.45 -2.23 -9.96
C THR A 148 11.96 -2.34 -9.72
N VAL A 149 12.70 -2.96 -10.64
CA VAL A 149 14.17 -2.99 -10.56
C VAL A 149 14.74 -1.58 -10.51
N GLU A 150 14.17 -0.68 -11.31
CA GLU A 150 14.54 0.75 -11.37
C GLU A 150 14.04 1.53 -10.15
N GLY A 151 12.96 1.07 -9.50
CA GLY A 151 12.42 1.67 -8.28
C GLY A 151 13.27 1.40 -7.03
N LEU A 152 13.99 0.27 -6.97
CA LEU A 152 14.80 -0.08 -5.79
C LEU A 152 15.87 0.99 -5.47
N PRO A 153 16.71 1.47 -6.43
CA PRO A 153 17.62 2.57 -6.17
C PRO A 153 16.93 3.88 -5.76
N ALA A 154 15.74 4.15 -6.31
CA ALA A 154 14.97 5.34 -5.93
C ALA A 154 14.50 5.25 -4.46
N ILE A 155 14.06 4.08 -4.00
CA ILE A 155 13.69 3.83 -2.60
C ILE A 155 14.90 4.11 -1.69
N THR A 156 16.07 3.53 -2.01
CA THR A 156 17.31 3.76 -1.24
C THR A 156 17.64 5.24 -1.16
N ALA A 157 17.59 5.99 -2.27
CA ALA A 157 17.92 7.40 -2.32
C ALA A 157 16.94 8.26 -1.50
N LEU A 158 15.62 8.01 -1.62
CA LEU A 158 14.61 8.75 -0.87
C LEU A 158 14.74 8.53 0.64
N ILE A 159 14.96 7.29 1.08
CA ILE A 159 15.22 6.95 2.49
C ILE A 159 16.50 7.65 2.98
N ALA A 160 17.58 7.62 2.21
CA ALA A 160 18.84 8.30 2.55
C ALA A 160 18.67 9.82 2.67
N ASP A 161 17.77 10.41 1.92
CA ASP A 161 17.40 11.83 2.03
C ASP A 161 16.47 12.16 3.21
N GLY A 162 15.95 11.15 3.90
CA GLY A 162 15.09 11.30 5.07
C GLY A 162 13.59 11.30 4.76
N ILE A 163 13.23 10.80 3.60
CA ILE A 163 11.85 10.71 3.15
C ILE A 163 11.30 9.32 3.51
N SER A 164 10.17 9.30 4.19
CA SER A 164 9.44 8.06 4.50
C SER A 164 8.76 7.50 3.24
N VAL A 165 8.83 6.18 3.02
CA VAL A 165 8.41 5.55 1.77
C VAL A 165 7.40 4.42 2.01
N ASN A 166 6.35 4.37 1.18
CA ASN A 166 5.49 3.20 0.99
C ASN A 166 5.93 2.51 -0.32
N VAL A 167 6.57 1.35 -0.23
CA VAL A 167 6.98 0.60 -1.43
C VAL A 167 5.79 -0.23 -1.93
N THR A 168 5.45 -0.12 -3.22
CA THR A 168 4.20 -0.71 -3.76
C THR A 168 4.44 -1.68 -4.92
N ILE A 169 3.37 -2.38 -5.33
CA ILE A 169 3.35 -3.42 -6.38
C ILE A 169 4.36 -4.56 -6.15
N ILE A 170 4.45 -5.02 -4.90
CA ILE A 170 5.25 -6.20 -4.54
C ILE A 170 4.37 -7.44 -4.70
N PHE A 171 4.83 -8.44 -5.46
CA PHE A 171 4.08 -9.67 -5.75
C PHE A 171 4.84 -10.96 -5.43
N SER A 172 6.15 -10.91 -5.13
CA SER A 172 6.95 -12.08 -4.75
C SER A 172 7.77 -11.85 -3.50
N VAL A 173 8.11 -12.95 -2.83
CA VAL A 173 9.01 -12.94 -1.67
C VAL A 173 10.40 -12.43 -2.05
N GLU A 174 10.89 -12.81 -3.25
CA GLU A 174 12.21 -12.35 -3.73
C GLU A 174 12.22 -10.82 -3.94
N ARG A 175 11.16 -10.25 -4.54
CA ARG A 175 11.04 -8.80 -4.66
C ARG A 175 10.94 -8.13 -3.30
N TYR A 176 10.22 -8.74 -2.36
CA TYR A 176 10.10 -8.22 -0.99
C TYR A 176 11.46 -8.20 -0.25
N LYS A 177 12.30 -9.23 -0.40
CA LYS A 177 13.68 -9.23 0.11
C LYS A 177 14.50 -8.08 -0.45
N ALA A 178 14.41 -7.84 -1.76
CA ALA A 178 15.10 -6.72 -2.41
C ALA A 178 14.61 -5.36 -1.87
N VAL A 179 13.32 -5.23 -1.60
CA VAL A 179 12.72 -4.02 -1.01
C VAL A 179 13.22 -3.79 0.42
N LEU A 180 13.23 -4.83 1.27
CA LEU A 180 13.79 -4.74 2.62
C LEU A 180 15.27 -4.35 2.60
N ASN A 181 16.03 -4.90 1.64
CA ASN A 181 17.43 -4.54 1.46
C ASN A 181 17.61 -3.07 1.06
N ALA A 182 16.88 -2.60 0.06
CA ALA A 182 16.92 -1.21 -0.40
C ALA A 182 16.57 -0.21 0.73
N PHE A 183 15.57 -0.55 1.55
CA PHE A 183 15.22 0.23 2.74
C PHE A 183 16.38 0.31 3.74
N MET A 184 16.98 -0.83 4.11
CA MET A 184 18.10 -0.85 5.04
C MET A 184 19.33 -0.13 4.49
N GLU A 185 19.66 -0.29 3.21
CA GLU A 185 20.74 0.45 2.53
C GLU A 185 20.53 1.96 2.60
N GLY A 186 19.29 2.42 2.40
CA GLY A 186 18.97 3.85 2.53
C GLY A 186 19.21 4.38 3.94
N LEU A 187 18.84 3.62 4.97
CA LEU A 187 19.11 3.97 6.37
C LEU A 187 20.62 3.99 6.68
N GLU A 188 21.37 2.98 6.21
CA GLU A 188 22.81 2.89 6.36
C GLU A 188 23.54 4.05 5.69
N LEU A 189 23.13 4.38 4.47
CA LEU A 189 23.68 5.53 3.73
C LEU A 189 23.42 6.86 4.46
N ARG A 190 22.22 7.01 5.04
CA ARG A 190 21.89 8.20 5.82
C ARG A 190 22.73 8.31 7.10
N LEU A 191 22.92 7.19 7.82
CA LEU A 191 23.79 7.14 9.01
C LEU A 191 25.24 7.44 8.66
N SER A 192 25.77 6.90 7.56
CA SER A 192 27.16 7.15 7.13
C SER A 192 27.39 8.62 6.79
N ASN A 193 26.33 9.34 6.39
CA ASN A 193 26.33 10.78 6.16
C ASN A 193 26.08 11.61 7.45
N GLY A 194 26.12 10.99 8.63
CA GLY A 194 25.94 11.66 9.92
C GLY A 194 24.52 12.18 10.21
N LYS A 195 23.51 11.68 9.47
CA LYS A 195 22.12 12.12 9.62
C LYS A 195 21.30 11.14 10.45
N PRO A 196 20.35 11.62 11.29
CA PRO A 196 19.49 10.74 12.11
C PRO A 196 18.50 9.96 11.24
N ILE A 197 18.13 8.74 11.71
CA ILE A 197 17.17 7.85 11.06
C ILE A 197 15.89 7.63 11.87
N THR A 198 15.76 8.29 13.01
CA THR A 198 14.66 8.13 13.98
C THR A 198 13.29 8.56 13.47
N GLU A 199 13.26 9.48 12.49
CA GLU A 199 12.03 10.02 11.93
C GLU A 199 11.56 9.25 10.68
N ILE A 200 12.36 8.27 10.21
CA ILE A 200 12.08 7.57 8.96
C ILE A 200 11.26 6.33 9.24
N HIS A 201 10.13 6.24 8.54
CA HIS A 201 9.26 5.08 8.56
C HIS A 201 9.03 4.55 7.15
N SER A 202 8.73 3.27 7.05
CA SER A 202 8.39 2.67 5.78
C SER A 202 7.40 1.53 5.94
N VAL A 203 6.60 1.31 4.89
CA VAL A 203 5.76 0.14 4.72
C VAL A 203 6.01 -0.48 3.34
N ALA A 204 5.81 -1.78 3.22
CA ALA A 204 5.98 -2.52 1.97
C ALA A 204 4.62 -3.12 1.57
N SER A 205 3.99 -2.53 0.56
CA SER A 205 2.68 -2.93 0.05
C SER A 205 2.78 -4.19 -0.78
N PHE A 206 2.52 -5.32 -0.13
CA PHE A 206 2.49 -6.66 -0.72
C PHE A 206 1.06 -6.96 -1.21
N PHE A 207 0.92 -7.21 -2.51
CA PHE A 207 -0.37 -7.33 -3.17
C PHE A 207 -0.93 -8.75 -3.08
N ILE A 208 -2.19 -8.87 -2.67
CA ILE A 208 -2.80 -10.14 -2.29
C ILE A 208 -3.75 -10.67 -3.38
N SER A 209 -4.93 -10.11 -3.55
CA SER A 209 -6.00 -10.71 -4.36
C SER A 209 -5.65 -10.93 -5.83
N ARG A 210 -4.74 -10.13 -6.39
CA ARG A 210 -4.30 -10.28 -7.78
C ARG A 210 -3.51 -11.56 -8.00
N VAL A 211 -2.76 -12.02 -6.97
CA VAL A 211 -2.01 -13.28 -7.02
C VAL A 211 -2.97 -14.46 -7.16
N ASP A 212 -3.97 -14.56 -6.28
CA ASP A 212 -4.97 -15.63 -6.39
C ASP A 212 -5.72 -15.56 -7.73
N SER A 213 -6.11 -14.36 -8.18
CA SER A 213 -6.80 -14.22 -9.47
C SER A 213 -6.00 -14.79 -10.65
N GLU A 214 -4.70 -14.50 -10.71
CA GLU A 214 -3.82 -14.99 -11.77
C GLU A 214 -3.55 -16.49 -11.65
N VAL A 215 -3.19 -16.95 -10.46
CA VAL A 215 -2.85 -18.36 -10.21
C VAL A 215 -4.07 -19.25 -10.39
N ASP A 216 -5.23 -18.85 -9.88
CA ASP A 216 -6.48 -19.62 -10.03
C ASP A 216 -6.91 -19.73 -11.49
N ASN A 217 -6.69 -18.69 -12.30
CA ASN A 217 -6.94 -18.79 -13.75
C ASN A 217 -6.05 -19.84 -14.42
N GLN A 218 -4.76 -19.91 -14.03
CA GLN A 218 -3.85 -20.93 -14.56
C GLN A 218 -4.23 -22.33 -14.05
N LEU A 219 -4.58 -22.49 -12.78
CA LEU A 219 -5.01 -23.77 -12.18
C LEU A 219 -6.31 -24.28 -12.82
N LYS A 220 -7.31 -23.41 -13.03
CA LYS A 220 -8.58 -23.76 -13.67
C LYS A 220 -8.38 -24.28 -15.08
N SER A 221 -7.35 -23.82 -15.80
CA SER A 221 -7.03 -24.31 -17.15
C SER A 221 -6.48 -25.74 -17.17
N GLN A 222 -5.92 -26.24 -16.06
CA GLN A 222 -5.29 -27.57 -15.99
C GLN A 222 -6.28 -28.72 -15.77
N SER A 223 -7.51 -28.45 -15.33
CA SER A 223 -8.58 -29.44 -15.11
C SER A 223 -8.14 -30.68 -14.32
N SER A 224 -7.23 -30.54 -13.33
CA SER A 224 -6.73 -31.64 -12.52
C SER A 224 -7.22 -31.55 -11.05
N PRO A 225 -7.40 -32.70 -10.35
CA PRO A 225 -7.77 -32.70 -8.93
C PRO A 225 -6.76 -31.95 -8.05
N ILE A 226 -5.47 -32.02 -8.38
CA ILE A 226 -4.39 -31.32 -7.64
C ILE A 226 -4.54 -29.82 -7.83
N ALA A 227 -4.74 -29.36 -9.08
CA ALA A 227 -4.96 -27.95 -9.38
C ALA A 227 -6.21 -27.41 -8.65
N THR A 228 -7.31 -28.18 -8.65
CA THR A 228 -8.53 -27.79 -7.94
C THR A 228 -8.30 -27.63 -6.43
N ALA A 229 -7.49 -28.49 -5.81
CA ALA A 229 -7.18 -28.44 -4.38
C ALA A 229 -6.27 -27.23 -3.99
N LEU A 230 -5.61 -26.59 -4.96
CA LEU A 230 -4.75 -25.44 -4.76
C LEU A 230 -5.42 -24.09 -4.99
N LEU A 231 -6.66 -24.07 -5.51
CA LEU A 231 -7.39 -22.83 -5.73
C LEU A 231 -7.50 -21.99 -4.45
N GLY A 232 -7.22 -20.71 -4.58
CA GLY A 232 -7.30 -19.71 -3.50
C GLY A 232 -6.24 -19.83 -2.41
N LYS A 233 -5.16 -20.57 -2.64
CA LYS A 233 -4.10 -20.76 -1.64
C LYS A 233 -2.86 -19.91 -1.87
N ALA A 234 -2.58 -19.56 -3.14
CA ALA A 234 -1.33 -18.95 -3.54
C ALA A 234 -1.05 -17.61 -2.86
N ALA A 235 -2.04 -16.71 -2.82
CA ALA A 235 -1.86 -15.37 -2.29
C ALA A 235 -1.57 -15.36 -0.79
N ILE A 236 -2.32 -16.14 0.00
CA ILE A 236 -2.13 -16.25 1.45
C ILE A 236 -0.80 -16.94 1.77
N ALA A 237 -0.46 -18.01 1.04
CA ALA A 237 0.82 -18.69 1.21
C ALA A 237 2.00 -17.74 0.91
N ASN A 238 1.94 -17.02 -0.20
CA ASN A 238 2.96 -16.04 -0.59
C ASN A 238 3.13 -14.92 0.46
N ALA A 239 2.01 -14.37 0.98
CA ALA A 239 2.04 -13.36 2.04
C ALA A 239 2.63 -13.90 3.35
N ARG A 240 2.30 -15.13 3.75
CA ARG A 240 2.88 -15.76 4.93
C ARG A 240 4.39 -15.95 4.80
N LEU A 241 4.88 -16.35 3.62
CA LEU A 241 6.33 -16.45 3.40
C LEU A 241 7.02 -15.09 3.34
N ALA A 242 6.36 -14.05 2.82
CA ALA A 242 6.86 -12.69 2.95
C ALA A 242 6.96 -12.25 4.42
N TYR A 243 5.96 -12.58 5.24
CA TYR A 243 6.02 -12.30 6.68
C TYR A 243 7.11 -13.11 7.40
N LYS A 244 7.36 -14.37 7.00
CA LYS A 244 8.50 -15.16 7.50
C LYS A 244 9.82 -14.45 7.21
N GLU A 245 9.98 -13.90 6.01
CA GLU A 245 11.17 -13.13 5.65
C GLU A 245 11.30 -11.82 6.45
N PHE A 246 10.19 -11.13 6.69
CA PHE A 246 10.17 -9.98 7.61
C PHE A 246 10.71 -10.33 8.99
N LEU A 247 10.29 -11.48 9.56
CA LEU A 247 10.79 -11.94 10.86
C LEU A 247 12.28 -12.29 10.81
N ASN A 248 12.76 -12.88 9.71
CA ASN A 248 14.19 -13.17 9.51
C ASN A 248 15.02 -11.88 9.53
N VAL A 249 14.57 -10.86 8.78
CA VAL A 249 15.24 -9.55 8.76
C VAL A 249 15.20 -8.91 10.14
N LYS A 250 14.05 -8.94 10.83
CA LYS A 250 13.88 -8.38 12.18
C LYS A 250 14.81 -9.04 13.21
N ALA A 251 15.17 -10.32 13.02
CA ALA A 251 16.10 -11.06 13.88
C ALA A 251 17.57 -10.88 13.49
N SER A 252 17.88 -10.33 12.32
CA SER A 252 19.24 -10.20 11.79
C SER A 252 20.10 -9.20 12.58
N ASP A 253 21.42 -9.41 12.58
CA ASP A 253 22.37 -8.49 13.24
C ASP A 253 22.46 -7.15 12.52
N ARG A 254 22.29 -7.15 11.19
CA ARG A 254 22.18 -5.91 10.41
C ARG A 254 21.03 -5.04 10.91
N TRP A 255 19.84 -5.62 11.06
CA TRP A 255 18.69 -4.90 11.59
C TRP A 255 18.89 -4.46 13.04
N LYS A 256 19.45 -5.31 13.91
CA LYS A 256 19.74 -4.93 15.31
C LYS A 256 20.64 -3.70 15.39
N THR A 257 21.64 -3.61 14.50
CA THR A 257 22.51 -2.43 14.41
C THR A 257 21.73 -1.18 14.05
N LEU A 258 20.88 -1.23 13.04
CA LEU A 258 20.02 -0.11 12.64
C LEU A 258 19.05 0.29 13.74
N LYS A 259 18.39 -0.69 14.38
CA LYS A 259 17.48 -0.47 15.50
C LYS A 259 18.17 0.23 16.69
N ASN A 260 19.41 -0.15 17.03
CA ASN A 260 20.18 0.49 18.09
C ASN A 260 20.51 1.96 17.77
N ASN A 261 20.49 2.36 16.50
CA ASN A 261 20.60 3.73 16.04
C ASN A 261 19.22 4.43 15.88
N GLY A 262 18.14 3.80 16.36
CA GLY A 262 16.80 4.39 16.40
C GLY A 262 15.95 4.13 15.15
N ALA A 263 16.31 3.17 14.28
CA ALA A 263 15.50 2.82 13.12
C ALA A 263 14.17 2.17 13.50
N HIS A 264 13.13 2.51 12.74
CA HIS A 264 11.84 1.82 12.72
C HIS A 264 11.80 0.81 11.59
N ILE A 265 11.33 -0.42 11.87
CA ILE A 265 11.31 -1.47 10.85
C ILE A 265 10.28 -1.17 9.76
N GLN A 266 10.61 -1.51 8.51
CA GLN A 266 9.65 -1.48 7.41
C GLN A 266 8.59 -2.56 7.64
N ARG A 267 7.35 -2.16 7.90
CA ARG A 267 6.26 -3.11 8.16
C ARG A 267 5.70 -3.67 6.84
N PRO A 268 5.39 -4.98 6.77
CA PRO A 268 4.59 -5.50 5.66
C PRO A 268 3.19 -4.87 5.70
N LEU A 269 2.72 -4.43 4.54
CA LEU A 269 1.40 -3.89 4.34
C LEU A 269 0.67 -4.76 3.31
N TRP A 270 -0.40 -5.40 3.73
CA TRP A 270 -1.26 -6.18 2.84
C TRP A 270 -2.14 -5.24 2.04
N ALA A 271 -1.92 -5.21 0.71
CA ALA A 271 -2.60 -4.36 -0.24
C ALA A 271 -3.46 -5.17 -1.21
N SER A 272 -4.43 -4.52 -1.86
CA SER A 272 -5.39 -5.20 -2.75
C SER A 272 -6.12 -6.35 -2.03
N THR A 273 -6.64 -6.06 -0.84
CA THR A 273 -7.27 -7.05 0.04
C THR A 273 -8.77 -7.25 -0.20
N GLY A 274 -9.37 -6.48 -1.11
CA GLY A 274 -10.72 -6.76 -1.60
C GLY A 274 -10.75 -8.04 -2.44
N VAL A 275 -11.61 -8.98 -2.04
CA VAL A 275 -11.79 -10.27 -2.71
C VAL A 275 -12.40 -10.07 -4.10
N LYS A 276 -11.91 -10.78 -5.11
CA LYS A 276 -12.35 -10.66 -6.51
C LYS A 276 -13.27 -11.81 -6.92
N ASP A 277 -12.96 -13.04 -6.49
CA ASP A 277 -13.78 -14.23 -6.77
C ASP A 277 -14.83 -14.38 -5.68
N LYS A 278 -16.11 -14.32 -6.06
CA LYS A 278 -17.27 -14.38 -5.15
C LYS A 278 -17.45 -15.75 -4.46
N THR A 279 -16.67 -16.74 -4.85
CA THR A 279 -16.67 -18.06 -4.20
C THR A 279 -15.85 -18.07 -2.91
N TYR A 280 -15.04 -17.04 -2.69
CA TYR A 280 -14.26 -16.88 -1.46
C TYR A 280 -14.95 -15.94 -0.49
N GLU A 281 -14.71 -16.16 0.80
CA GLU A 281 -15.17 -15.24 1.85
C GLU A 281 -14.56 -13.86 1.62
N ASP A 282 -15.36 -12.82 1.59
CA ASP A 282 -14.97 -11.45 1.25
C ASP A 282 -14.06 -10.77 2.29
N THR A 283 -13.92 -11.38 3.49
CA THR A 283 -13.02 -10.93 4.56
C THR A 283 -11.69 -11.67 4.62
N ARG A 284 -11.49 -12.71 3.79
CA ARG A 284 -10.37 -13.66 3.94
C ARG A 284 -8.97 -13.00 3.91
N TYR A 285 -8.74 -12.03 3.04
CA TYR A 285 -7.42 -11.36 2.93
C TYR A 285 -7.16 -10.35 4.07
N VAL A 286 -8.10 -10.19 4.98
CA VAL A 286 -7.91 -9.50 6.25
C VAL A 286 -7.73 -10.53 7.35
N THR A 287 -8.71 -11.42 7.53
CA THR A 287 -8.79 -12.31 8.69
C THR A 287 -7.71 -13.41 8.71
N GLU A 288 -7.21 -13.84 7.54
CA GLU A 288 -6.14 -14.84 7.41
C GLU A 288 -4.72 -14.24 7.36
N LEU A 289 -4.60 -12.91 7.37
CA LEU A 289 -3.31 -12.21 7.31
C LEU A 289 -3.09 -11.27 8.51
N THR A 290 -3.77 -11.53 9.61
CA THR A 290 -3.57 -10.81 10.87
C THR A 290 -2.30 -11.27 11.59
N GLY A 291 -1.54 -10.33 12.14
CA GLY A 291 -0.33 -10.62 12.91
C GLY A 291 0.43 -9.36 13.36
N PRO A 292 1.38 -9.50 14.29
CA PRO A 292 2.13 -8.38 14.82
C PRO A 292 2.90 -7.57 13.76
N ASP A 293 3.00 -6.26 13.98
CA ASP A 293 3.76 -5.34 13.13
C ASP A 293 3.31 -5.32 11.65
N THR A 294 2.06 -5.63 11.36
CA THR A 294 1.51 -5.59 9.99
C THR A 294 0.55 -4.43 9.81
N VAL A 295 0.29 -4.11 8.55
CA VAL A 295 -0.77 -3.19 8.14
C VAL A 295 -1.66 -3.93 7.13
N ASN A 296 -2.97 -3.70 7.19
CA ASN A 296 -3.89 -4.11 6.14
C ASN A 296 -4.59 -2.85 5.62
N THR A 297 -4.35 -2.49 4.35
CA THR A 297 -5.08 -1.41 3.71
C THR A 297 -6.21 -1.99 2.88
N MET A 298 -7.42 -1.51 3.13
CA MET A 298 -8.62 -2.10 2.56
C MET A 298 -9.59 -1.04 2.05
N PRO A 299 -10.31 -1.30 0.94
CA PRO A 299 -11.39 -0.43 0.50
C PRO A 299 -12.57 -0.48 1.47
N GLN A 300 -13.44 0.53 1.43
CA GLN A 300 -14.60 0.66 2.32
C GLN A 300 -15.44 -0.63 2.38
N GLY A 301 -15.73 -1.25 1.23
CA GLY A 301 -16.56 -2.47 1.22
C GLY A 301 -15.94 -3.64 1.98
N THR A 302 -14.59 -3.77 1.96
CA THR A 302 -13.90 -4.78 2.75
C THR A 302 -13.90 -4.43 4.24
N LEU A 303 -13.73 -3.15 4.59
CA LEU A 303 -13.84 -2.68 5.98
C LEU A 303 -15.25 -2.98 6.53
N ASP A 304 -16.28 -2.71 5.76
CA ASP A 304 -17.67 -2.96 6.13
C ASP A 304 -17.94 -4.46 6.30
N ALA A 305 -17.43 -5.31 5.41
CA ALA A 305 -17.56 -6.76 5.50
C ALA A 305 -16.87 -7.32 6.78
N VAL A 306 -15.64 -6.87 7.06
CA VAL A 306 -14.92 -7.26 8.29
C VAL A 306 -15.66 -6.79 9.53
N LYS A 307 -16.20 -5.59 9.51
CA LYS A 307 -17.02 -5.03 10.59
C LYS A 307 -18.29 -5.84 10.82
N ASP A 308 -18.96 -6.31 9.78
CA ASP A 308 -20.21 -7.03 9.85
C ASP A 308 -20.03 -8.49 10.26
N HIS A 309 -19.12 -9.24 9.62
CA HIS A 309 -18.99 -10.68 9.81
C HIS A 309 -17.57 -11.24 9.89
N GLY A 310 -16.50 -10.39 9.84
CA GLY A 310 -15.12 -10.86 9.94
C GLY A 310 -14.84 -11.64 11.23
N VAL A 311 -14.18 -12.78 11.10
CA VAL A 311 -13.79 -13.65 12.24
C VAL A 311 -12.28 -13.78 12.29
N THR A 312 -11.65 -13.06 13.23
CA THR A 312 -10.21 -13.10 13.46
C THR A 312 -9.84 -14.20 14.45
N ARG A 313 -8.79 -14.97 14.15
CA ARG A 313 -8.33 -16.11 14.95
C ARG A 313 -6.95 -15.86 15.61
N GLY A 314 -6.66 -14.62 15.98
CA GLY A 314 -5.35 -14.24 16.53
C GLY A 314 -4.29 -14.08 15.44
N ASP A 315 -3.03 -14.44 15.72
CA ASP A 315 -1.95 -14.44 14.74
C ASP A 315 -2.15 -15.57 13.73
N ALA A 316 -2.64 -15.19 12.55
CA ALA A 316 -2.91 -16.12 11.45
C ALA A 316 -1.71 -16.27 10.50
N LEU A 317 -0.64 -15.49 10.71
CA LEU A 317 0.56 -15.51 9.86
C LEU A 317 1.55 -16.58 10.31
N THR A 318 1.97 -16.52 11.59
CA THR A 318 3.07 -17.39 12.08
C THR A 318 2.69 -18.86 12.13
N SER A 319 1.44 -19.17 12.45
CA SER A 319 0.95 -20.54 12.49
C SER A 319 0.83 -21.23 11.11
N GLY A 320 0.95 -20.46 10.03
CA GLY A 320 0.73 -20.93 8.66
C GLY A 320 1.98 -21.15 7.81
N PHE A 321 3.20 -21.00 8.33
CA PHE A 321 4.42 -21.07 7.51
C PHE A 321 4.63 -22.42 6.85
N GLU A 322 4.53 -23.52 7.60
CA GLU A 322 4.72 -24.87 7.06
C GLU A 322 3.69 -25.22 5.97
N SER A 323 2.43 -24.83 6.18
CA SER A 323 1.38 -25.05 5.17
C SER A 323 1.62 -24.17 3.93
N ALA A 324 2.09 -22.95 4.10
CA ALA A 324 2.40 -22.05 3.01
C ALA A 324 3.54 -22.57 2.12
N GLU A 325 4.60 -23.11 2.73
CA GLU A 325 5.69 -23.75 2.00
C GLU A 325 5.18 -24.94 1.16
N LYS A 326 4.39 -25.84 1.77
CA LYS A 326 3.80 -26.99 1.08
C LYS A 326 2.85 -26.58 -0.06
N ASP A 327 2.04 -25.55 0.14
CA ASP A 327 1.12 -25.07 -0.88
C ASP A 327 1.88 -24.47 -2.08
N LEU A 328 2.96 -23.68 -1.87
CA LEU A 328 3.78 -23.17 -2.96
C LEU A 328 4.65 -24.24 -3.64
N GLU A 329 5.15 -25.22 -2.90
CA GLU A 329 5.83 -26.38 -3.48
C GLU A 329 4.88 -27.19 -4.37
N ALA A 330 3.67 -27.46 -3.89
CA ALA A 330 2.64 -28.17 -4.67
C ALA A 330 2.22 -27.36 -5.91
N LEU A 331 2.12 -26.02 -5.80
CA LEU A 331 1.86 -25.14 -6.92
C LEU A 331 2.96 -25.24 -7.98
N ASN A 332 4.21 -25.16 -7.57
CA ASN A 332 5.36 -25.31 -8.48
C ASN A 332 5.37 -26.68 -9.19
N ALA A 333 4.97 -27.75 -8.50
CA ALA A 333 4.83 -29.09 -9.09
C ALA A 333 3.75 -29.18 -10.16
N THR A 334 2.78 -28.23 -10.19
CA THR A 334 1.81 -28.10 -11.31
C THR A 334 2.37 -27.34 -12.52
N GLY A 335 3.62 -26.86 -12.44
CA GLY A 335 4.24 -26.04 -13.50
C GLY A 335 3.96 -24.53 -13.39
N ILE A 336 3.35 -24.07 -12.31
CA ILE A 336 3.09 -22.62 -12.07
C ILE A 336 4.24 -22.03 -11.28
N SER A 337 4.99 -21.11 -11.89
CA SER A 337 6.09 -20.37 -11.27
C SER A 337 5.55 -19.08 -10.63
N MET A 338 5.71 -18.96 -9.32
CA MET A 338 5.34 -17.73 -8.60
C MET A 338 6.16 -16.51 -9.05
N GLU A 339 7.40 -16.71 -9.51
CA GLU A 339 8.22 -15.60 -10.04
C GLU A 339 7.69 -15.12 -11.40
N GLU A 340 7.29 -16.02 -12.31
CA GLU A 340 6.67 -15.65 -13.58
C GLU A 340 5.32 -14.93 -13.36
N VAL A 341 4.53 -15.42 -12.40
CA VAL A 341 3.29 -14.76 -11.96
C VAL A 341 3.60 -13.34 -11.46
N ALA A 342 4.62 -13.17 -10.62
CA ALA A 342 4.97 -11.87 -10.07
C ALA A 342 5.45 -10.88 -11.14
N VAL A 343 6.29 -11.31 -12.08
CA VAL A 343 6.76 -10.48 -13.20
C VAL A 343 5.59 -10.04 -14.08
N LYS A 344 4.66 -10.94 -14.38
CA LYS A 344 3.44 -10.61 -15.11
C LYS A 344 2.60 -9.57 -14.37
N LEU A 345 2.36 -9.81 -13.08
CA LEU A 345 1.53 -8.93 -12.25
C LEU A 345 2.17 -7.56 -12.00
N GLU A 346 3.51 -7.47 -11.90
CA GLU A 346 4.23 -6.18 -11.85
C GLU A 346 3.94 -5.36 -13.10
N ARG A 347 4.14 -5.94 -14.30
CA ARG A 347 3.87 -5.27 -15.57
C ARG A 347 2.41 -4.82 -15.67
N GLU A 348 1.46 -5.75 -15.44
CA GLU A 348 0.03 -5.42 -15.48
C GLU A 348 -0.36 -4.42 -14.38
N GLY A 349 0.33 -4.44 -13.24
CA GLY A 349 0.11 -3.49 -12.14
C GLY A 349 0.44 -2.07 -12.55
N ILE A 350 1.57 -1.88 -13.25
CA ILE A 350 1.97 -0.58 -13.80
C ILE A 350 0.93 -0.12 -14.83
N ASP A 351 0.57 -0.98 -15.79
CA ASP A 351 -0.40 -0.63 -16.84
C ASP A 351 -1.76 -0.23 -16.25
N LYS A 352 -2.22 -0.95 -15.21
CA LYS A 352 -3.46 -0.67 -14.48
C LYS A 352 -3.42 0.63 -13.66
N PHE A 353 -2.26 1.24 -13.46
CA PHE A 353 -2.12 2.55 -12.84
C PHE A 353 -1.92 3.65 -13.88
N VAL A 354 -1.20 3.36 -14.97
CA VAL A 354 -0.98 4.32 -16.06
C VAL A 354 -2.29 4.68 -16.78
N ALA A 355 -3.15 3.70 -17.07
CA ALA A 355 -4.40 3.96 -17.79
C ALA A 355 -5.33 4.93 -17.02
N PRO A 356 -5.67 4.72 -15.72
CA PRO A 356 -6.45 5.69 -14.94
C PRO A 356 -5.76 7.05 -14.76
N TRP A 357 -4.42 7.09 -14.75
CA TRP A 357 -3.69 8.36 -14.71
C TRP A 357 -3.91 9.19 -15.98
N ILE A 358 -3.86 8.54 -17.15
CA ILE A 358 -4.16 9.18 -18.43
C ILE A 358 -5.63 9.63 -18.49
N GLU A 359 -6.57 8.80 -18.01
CA GLU A 359 -7.98 9.16 -17.91
C GLU A 359 -8.19 10.38 -17.00
N LEU A 360 -7.45 10.46 -15.90
CA LEU A 360 -7.50 11.63 -15.00
C LEU A 360 -7.02 12.90 -15.72
N ILE A 361 -5.88 12.83 -16.44
CA ILE A 361 -5.36 13.96 -17.23
C ILE A 361 -6.43 14.46 -18.23
N GLU A 362 -7.05 13.57 -18.99
CA GLU A 362 -8.06 13.94 -19.97
C GLU A 362 -9.35 14.50 -19.29
N SER A 363 -9.73 13.96 -18.14
CA SER A 363 -10.87 14.44 -17.37
C SER A 363 -10.65 15.88 -16.86
N VAL A 364 -9.49 16.14 -16.26
CA VAL A 364 -9.14 17.49 -15.76
C VAL A 364 -9.02 18.49 -16.92
N LYS A 365 -8.41 18.07 -18.04
CA LYS A 365 -8.30 18.90 -19.25
C LYS A 365 -9.68 19.32 -19.79
N LYS A 366 -10.65 18.40 -19.78
CA LYS A 366 -12.02 18.71 -20.21
C LYS A 366 -12.68 19.78 -19.32
N VAL A 367 -12.52 19.70 -18.02
CA VAL A 367 -13.07 20.69 -17.07
C VAL A 367 -12.33 22.03 -17.19
N ALA A 368 -11.00 21.99 -17.29
CA ALA A 368 -10.16 23.19 -17.45
C ALA A 368 -10.40 23.97 -18.76
N SER A 369 -11.05 23.33 -19.77
CA SER A 369 -11.35 23.92 -21.08
C SER A 369 -12.77 24.54 -21.15
N LEU A 370 -13.57 24.41 -20.09
CA LEU A 370 -14.91 25.00 -19.97
C LEU A 370 -14.85 26.42 -19.41
#